data_a20288622a6bd7fbed96d6baef52fb78
#
_entry.id   a20288622a6bd7fbed96d6baef52fb78
#
_cell.length_a   1.000
_cell.length_b   1.000
_cell.length_c   1.000
_cell.angle_alpha   90.00
_cell.angle_beta   90.00
_cell.angle_gamma   90.00
#
_symmetry.space_group_name_H-M   'P 1'
#
loop_
_entity.id
_entity.type
_entity.pdbx_description
1 polymer ?
#
loop_
_entity_poly.entity_id
_entity_poly.type
_entity_poly.pdbx_seq_one_letter_code
_entity_poly.pdbx_strand_id
1 'polypeptide(L)'
;MKRIAFFLLLACATLTVQGQEADDNVFTLKSGDATMTIDAGKGGKIMSLKLKDKEVLSQSRWPESFGSTFWTSPQKEWNWPPVQEFDKQPYTVKQRGDKRLVISSPVSERLGMSVGKDFAPGATDGSFVITYSIKNEGSEPRRVAPWEISRVANGDGLIFFEAPADSIWPAGLMTFVDAHGAAWYKTDEAPANRKVNADGSGWLAYCADGLLLVKTFADLKPAEPAPGEAEIQVYVNRGKSYIELESQGAYTLLQPGEQLSWTVGWHLTAVDAAQQPSPQLVQKVRSLLPK
;
A
#
# COMPACT_ATOMS: atom_id res chain seq x y z
N MET A 1 -28.97 -49.24 61.31
CA MET A 1 -27.90 -48.27 61.06
C MET A 1 -27.49 -48.41 59.58
N LYS A 2 -27.96 -47.45 58.72
CA LYS A 2 -27.63 -47.42 57.30
C LYS A 2 -26.57 -46.39 57.06
N ARG A 3 -25.40 -46.80 56.56
CA ARG A 3 -24.30 -45.89 56.16
C ARG A 3 -24.53 -45.44 54.71
N ILE A 4 -24.70 -44.11 54.53
CA ILE A 4 -24.75 -43.48 53.22
C ILE A 4 -23.34 -43.05 52.84
N ALA A 5 -22.81 -43.60 51.77
CA ALA A 5 -21.50 -43.20 51.21
C ALA A 5 -21.75 -42.10 50.18
N PHE A 6 -21.15 -40.93 50.41
CA PHE A 6 -21.14 -39.79 49.50
C PHE A 6 -19.97 -39.96 48.52
N PHE A 7 -20.26 -40.13 47.24
CA PHE A 7 -19.26 -40.07 46.16
C PHE A 7 -19.15 -38.61 45.69
N LEU A 8 -17.97 -38.02 45.92
CA LEU A 8 -17.60 -36.75 45.33
C LEU A 8 -17.09 -37.00 43.89
N LEU A 9 -17.84 -36.56 42.89
CA LEU A 9 -17.35 -36.49 41.50
C LEU A 9 -16.53 -35.24 41.32
N LEU A 10 -15.23 -35.38 41.13
CA LEU A 10 -14.33 -34.31 40.77
C LEU A 10 -14.44 -34.13 39.25
N ALA A 11 -15.11 -33.09 38.75
CA ALA A 11 -15.12 -32.73 37.33
C ALA A 11 -13.84 -31.96 37.01
N CYS A 12 -12.91 -32.67 36.31
CA CYS A 12 -11.73 -32.04 35.73
C CYS A 12 -12.14 -31.29 34.45
N ALA A 13 -12.29 -29.97 34.54
CA ALA A 13 -12.47 -29.13 33.34
C ALA A 13 -11.12 -29.00 32.64
N THR A 14 -10.94 -29.69 31.56
CA THR A 14 -9.83 -29.50 30.63
C THR A 14 -10.11 -28.19 29.83
N LEU A 15 -9.39 -27.12 30.18
CA LEU A 15 -9.31 -25.92 29.36
C LEU A 15 -8.49 -26.29 28.10
N THR A 16 -9.18 -26.54 27.00
CA THR A 16 -8.55 -26.54 25.67
C THR A 16 -8.23 -25.09 25.33
N VAL A 17 -6.94 -24.73 25.46
CA VAL A 17 -6.40 -23.53 24.82
C VAL A 17 -6.42 -23.83 23.32
N GLN A 18 -7.41 -23.28 22.62
CA GLN A 18 -7.36 -23.20 21.16
C GLN A 18 -6.21 -22.26 20.81
N GLY A 19 -5.05 -22.82 20.50
CA GLY A 19 -3.98 -22.10 19.83
C GLY A 19 -4.56 -21.60 18.50
N GLN A 20 -4.57 -20.29 18.31
CA GLN A 20 -4.86 -19.69 17.01
C GLN A 20 -3.75 -20.22 16.08
N GLU A 21 -4.10 -21.14 15.17
CA GLU A 21 -3.19 -21.56 14.11
C GLU A 21 -2.73 -20.32 13.38
N ALA A 22 -1.43 -20.05 13.38
CA ALA A 22 -0.86 -18.97 12.61
C ALA A 22 -1.20 -19.26 11.14
N ASP A 23 -1.88 -18.34 10.47
CA ASP A 23 -2.19 -18.44 9.03
C ASP A 23 -0.84 -18.53 8.30
N ASP A 24 -0.53 -19.67 7.72
CA ASP A 24 0.75 -19.95 7.04
C ASP A 24 1.05 -19.00 5.88
N ASN A 25 0.06 -18.19 5.47
CA ASN A 25 0.16 -17.21 4.41
C ASN A 25 0.41 -15.76 4.92
N VAL A 26 0.40 -15.53 6.23
CA VAL A 26 0.65 -14.21 6.80
C VAL A 26 2.10 -14.08 7.25
N PHE A 27 2.79 -13.06 6.76
CA PHE A 27 4.21 -12.79 6.99
C PHE A 27 4.40 -11.43 7.62
N THR A 28 5.35 -11.32 8.55
CA THR A 28 5.72 -10.05 9.17
C THR A 28 7.20 -9.78 8.98
N LEU A 29 7.52 -8.66 8.36
CA LEU A 29 8.88 -8.12 8.25
C LEU A 29 9.07 -6.99 9.26
N LYS A 30 10.30 -6.87 9.78
CA LYS A 30 10.68 -5.83 10.75
C LYS A 30 11.81 -4.95 10.23
N SER A 31 11.72 -3.64 10.51
CA SER A 31 12.74 -2.65 10.23
C SER A 31 12.81 -1.68 11.41
N GLY A 32 13.77 -1.89 12.34
CA GLY A 32 13.79 -1.21 13.63
C GLY A 32 12.49 -1.46 14.40
N ASP A 33 11.84 -0.40 14.86
CA ASP A 33 10.54 -0.43 15.55
C ASP A 33 9.33 -0.56 14.58
N ALA A 34 9.56 -0.55 13.28
CA ALA A 34 8.49 -0.70 12.31
C ALA A 34 8.24 -2.16 11.94
N THR A 35 6.96 -2.49 11.70
CA THR A 35 6.52 -3.81 11.26
C THR A 35 5.58 -3.69 10.07
N MET A 36 5.83 -4.53 9.04
CA MET A 36 4.96 -4.67 7.86
C MET A 36 4.41 -6.09 7.82
N THR A 37 3.08 -6.23 7.76
CA THR A 37 2.41 -7.54 7.68
C THR A 37 1.81 -7.72 6.29
N ILE A 38 2.12 -8.84 5.64
CA ILE A 38 1.71 -9.19 4.29
C ILE A 38 0.90 -10.50 4.33
N ASP A 39 -0.24 -10.54 3.62
CA ASP A 39 -1.05 -11.74 3.44
C ASP A 39 -0.88 -12.27 2.01
N ALA A 40 -0.05 -13.30 1.85
CA ALA A 40 0.14 -13.97 0.57
C ALA A 40 -1.10 -14.77 0.14
N GLY A 41 -1.99 -15.14 1.05
CA GLY A 41 -3.27 -15.80 0.76
C GLY A 41 -4.31 -14.89 0.12
N LYS A 42 -4.08 -13.56 0.17
CA LYS A 42 -5.04 -12.54 -0.31
C LYS A 42 -4.36 -11.52 -1.22
N GLY A 43 -3.96 -11.92 -2.42
CA GLY A 43 -3.36 -11.02 -3.40
C GLY A 43 -1.99 -10.47 -3.00
N GLY A 44 -1.31 -11.08 -2.03
CA GLY A 44 -0.07 -10.53 -1.48
C GLY A 44 -0.24 -9.11 -0.94
N LYS A 45 -1.37 -8.83 -0.27
CA LYS A 45 -1.76 -7.53 0.27
C LYS A 45 -0.90 -7.15 1.47
N ILE A 46 -0.43 -5.92 1.53
CA ILE A 46 0.12 -5.36 2.76
C ILE A 46 -1.05 -5.03 3.67
N MET A 47 -1.23 -5.80 4.72
CA MET A 47 -2.37 -5.71 5.63
C MET A 47 -2.20 -4.59 6.67
N SER A 48 -0.96 -4.33 7.07
CA SER A 48 -0.62 -3.46 8.19
C SER A 48 0.79 -2.92 8.01
N LEU A 49 0.98 -1.65 8.39
CA LEU A 49 2.29 -1.03 8.58
C LEU A 49 2.24 -0.21 9.87
N LYS A 50 3.02 -0.64 10.86
CA LYS A 50 3.05 -0.03 12.18
C LYS A 50 4.43 0.50 12.54
N LEU A 51 4.44 1.60 13.29
CA LEU A 51 5.60 2.02 14.08
C LEU A 51 5.27 1.78 15.55
N LYS A 52 5.93 0.80 16.18
CA LYS A 52 5.52 0.23 17.47
C LYS A 52 4.06 -0.24 17.38
N ASP A 53 3.16 0.30 18.21
CA ASP A 53 1.75 -0.07 18.22
C ASP A 53 0.85 0.80 17.31
N LYS A 54 1.40 1.87 16.72
CA LYS A 54 0.63 2.81 15.90
C LYS A 54 0.55 2.35 14.45
N GLU A 55 -0.66 2.12 13.96
CA GLU A 55 -0.98 1.75 12.58
C GLU A 55 -1.11 3.00 11.69
N VAL A 56 -0.50 2.97 10.50
CA VAL A 56 -0.61 4.07 9.53
C VAL A 56 -1.57 3.75 8.38
N LEU A 57 -1.75 2.47 8.05
CA LEU A 57 -2.68 2.07 7.00
C LEU A 57 -4.11 2.01 7.53
N SER A 58 -5.06 2.39 6.71
CA SER A 58 -6.47 2.26 7.05
C SER A 58 -6.81 0.80 7.35
N GLN A 59 -7.47 0.59 8.48
CA GLN A 59 -8.08 -0.67 8.90
C GLN A 59 -9.60 -0.62 8.80
N SER A 60 -10.14 0.44 8.17
CA SER A 60 -11.57 0.59 7.93
C SER A 60 -12.07 -0.57 7.06
N ARG A 61 -12.83 -1.45 7.68
CA ARG A 61 -13.32 -2.68 7.06
C ARG A 61 -14.62 -2.44 6.28
N TRP A 62 -14.55 -1.57 5.32
CA TRP A 62 -15.32 -1.84 4.13
C TRP A 62 -14.65 -3.05 3.50
N PRO A 63 -15.41 -4.07 3.10
CA PRO A 63 -14.80 -5.26 2.58
C PRO A 63 -13.78 -4.87 1.51
N GLU A 64 -12.52 -5.23 1.78
CA GLU A 64 -11.41 -5.12 0.86
C GLU A 64 -10.79 -3.72 0.64
N SER A 65 -11.30 -2.66 1.30
CA SER A 65 -10.77 -1.29 1.16
C SER A 65 -9.83 -0.89 2.30
N PHE A 66 -8.86 -1.75 2.64
CA PHE A 66 -7.86 -1.50 3.68
C PHE A 66 -6.47 -1.97 3.22
N GLY A 67 -5.43 -1.54 3.93
CA GLY A 67 -4.06 -1.91 3.62
C GLY A 67 -3.58 -1.39 2.27
N SER A 68 -2.65 -2.10 1.64
CA SER A 68 -2.14 -1.74 0.31
C SER A 68 -2.21 -2.92 -0.65
N THR A 69 -2.53 -2.60 -1.89
CA THR A 69 -2.68 -3.56 -3.00
C THR A 69 -1.86 -3.08 -4.20
N PHE A 70 -1.66 -3.99 -5.16
CA PHE A 70 -0.94 -3.70 -6.39
C PHE A 70 -1.75 -4.21 -7.59
N TRP A 71 -1.95 -3.32 -8.56
CA TRP A 71 -2.67 -3.59 -9.80
C TRP A 71 -1.82 -3.23 -11.02
N THR A 72 -2.33 -3.55 -12.18
CA THR A 72 -1.77 -3.11 -13.45
C THR A 72 -2.51 -1.88 -13.97
N SER A 73 -1.79 -0.98 -14.65
CA SER A 73 -2.34 0.22 -15.28
C SER A 73 -2.20 0.15 -16.81
N PRO A 74 -3.15 0.69 -17.58
CA PRO A 74 -4.29 1.50 -17.18
C PRO A 74 -5.50 0.65 -16.73
N GLN A 75 -6.28 1.19 -15.80
CA GLN A 75 -7.48 0.51 -15.28
C GLN A 75 -8.48 0.12 -16.38
N LYS A 76 -8.59 0.90 -17.43
CA LYS A 76 -9.52 0.66 -18.55
C LYS A 76 -9.36 -0.70 -19.23
N GLU A 77 -8.21 -1.37 -19.09
CA GLU A 77 -7.97 -2.69 -19.70
C GLU A 77 -8.69 -3.82 -18.97
N TRP A 78 -8.97 -3.63 -17.67
CA TRP A 78 -9.67 -4.63 -16.88
C TRP A 78 -10.97 -4.10 -16.23
N ASN A 79 -11.18 -2.79 -16.16
CA ASN A 79 -12.32 -2.15 -15.51
C ASN A 79 -12.48 -2.57 -14.04
N TRP A 80 -13.70 -2.42 -13.48
CA TRP A 80 -14.02 -2.88 -12.16
C TRP A 80 -14.82 -4.19 -12.21
N PRO A 81 -14.59 -5.17 -11.33
CA PRO A 81 -13.65 -5.19 -10.19
C PRO A 81 -12.20 -5.47 -10.61
N PRO A 82 -11.22 -5.29 -9.68
CA PRO A 82 -9.82 -5.62 -9.93
C PRO A 82 -9.62 -7.08 -10.35
N VAL A 83 -8.51 -7.31 -11.06
CA VAL A 83 -8.10 -8.65 -11.52
C VAL A 83 -7.90 -9.55 -10.31
N GLN A 84 -8.69 -10.61 -10.21
CA GLN A 84 -8.77 -11.47 -9.02
C GLN A 84 -7.43 -12.13 -8.67
N GLU A 85 -6.67 -12.54 -9.70
CA GLU A 85 -5.36 -13.15 -9.57
C GLU A 85 -4.35 -12.22 -8.90
N PHE A 86 -4.50 -10.90 -9.06
CA PHE A 86 -3.60 -9.91 -8.49
C PHE A 86 -4.08 -9.37 -7.15
N ASP A 87 -5.41 -9.33 -6.93
CA ASP A 87 -6.00 -8.64 -5.79
C ASP A 87 -6.46 -9.57 -4.66
N LYS A 88 -6.88 -10.81 -4.98
CA LYS A 88 -7.56 -11.69 -4.02
C LYS A 88 -7.02 -13.11 -3.95
N GLN A 89 -6.57 -13.68 -5.07
CA GLN A 89 -6.14 -15.07 -5.09
C GLN A 89 -4.83 -15.27 -4.33
N PRO A 90 -4.60 -16.46 -3.78
CA PRO A 90 -3.35 -16.79 -3.13
C PRO A 90 -2.14 -16.68 -4.07
N TYR A 91 -1.08 -16.06 -3.59
CA TYR A 91 0.22 -16.01 -4.27
C TYR A 91 1.08 -17.20 -3.83
N THR A 92 1.86 -17.68 -4.76
CA THR A 92 2.89 -18.69 -4.47
C THR A 92 4.08 -18.05 -3.77
N VAL A 93 4.46 -18.58 -2.60
CA VAL A 93 5.67 -18.15 -1.89
C VAL A 93 6.89 -18.76 -2.56
N LYS A 94 7.78 -17.94 -3.12
CA LYS A 94 9.02 -18.33 -3.79
C LYS A 94 10.21 -18.31 -2.83
N GLN A 95 10.23 -17.34 -1.92
CA GLN A 95 11.24 -17.20 -0.88
C GLN A 95 10.60 -16.67 0.40
N ARG A 96 10.94 -17.29 1.52
CA ARG A 96 10.49 -16.90 2.86
C ARG A 96 11.69 -16.78 3.78
N GLY A 97 11.77 -15.67 4.53
CA GLY A 97 12.79 -15.43 5.56
C GLY A 97 12.48 -14.19 6.37
N ASP A 98 13.16 -14.00 7.48
CA ASP A 98 12.93 -12.87 8.41
C ASP A 98 13.22 -11.50 7.79
N LYS A 99 14.02 -11.49 6.73
CA LYS A 99 14.45 -10.25 6.04
C LYS A 99 14.00 -10.16 4.58
N ARG A 100 13.24 -11.14 4.07
CA ARG A 100 12.79 -11.11 2.69
C ARG A 100 11.61 -12.05 2.48
N LEU A 101 10.63 -11.58 1.74
CA LEU A 101 9.50 -12.37 1.25
C LEU A 101 9.36 -12.14 -0.25
N VAL A 102 9.44 -13.21 -1.04
CA VAL A 102 9.21 -13.16 -2.49
C VAL A 102 8.00 -14.02 -2.82
N ILE A 103 7.00 -13.41 -3.45
CA ILE A 103 5.75 -14.06 -3.82
C ILE A 103 5.36 -13.73 -5.27
N SER A 104 4.61 -14.63 -5.91
CA SER A 104 4.10 -14.42 -7.26
C SER A 104 2.64 -14.82 -7.38
N SER A 105 1.86 -14.02 -8.12
CA SER A 105 0.46 -14.31 -8.43
C SER A 105 0.32 -15.52 -9.35
N PRO A 106 -0.87 -16.11 -9.44
CA PRO A 106 -1.27 -16.87 -10.62
C PRO A 106 -1.18 -15.98 -11.89
N VAL A 107 -1.14 -16.61 -13.06
CA VAL A 107 -1.27 -15.91 -14.34
C VAL A 107 -2.73 -15.52 -14.51
N SER A 108 -2.99 -14.25 -14.81
CA SER A 108 -4.33 -13.83 -15.19
C SER A 108 -4.62 -14.26 -16.63
N GLU A 109 -5.61 -15.13 -16.80
CA GLU A 109 -6.06 -15.57 -18.14
C GLU A 109 -6.58 -14.38 -18.97
N ARG A 110 -7.21 -13.41 -18.31
CA ARG A 110 -7.76 -12.22 -18.97
C ARG A 110 -6.68 -11.31 -19.54
N LEU A 111 -5.59 -11.10 -18.81
CA LEU A 111 -4.53 -10.17 -19.19
C LEU A 111 -3.32 -10.87 -19.82
N GLY A 112 -3.17 -12.17 -19.63
CA GLY A 112 -1.96 -12.90 -20.03
C GLY A 112 -0.72 -12.42 -19.27
N MET A 113 -0.88 -12.02 -18.00
CA MET A 113 0.19 -11.46 -17.18
C MET A 113 0.24 -12.13 -15.81
N SER A 114 1.42 -12.13 -15.19
CA SER A 114 1.62 -12.45 -13.79
C SER A 114 2.31 -11.30 -13.06
N VAL A 115 2.10 -11.23 -11.73
CA VAL A 115 2.67 -10.22 -10.85
C VAL A 115 3.58 -10.88 -9.83
N GLY A 116 4.76 -10.31 -9.63
CA GLY A 116 5.67 -10.65 -8.52
C GLY A 116 5.76 -9.51 -7.52
N LYS A 117 6.00 -9.86 -6.26
CA LYS A 117 6.27 -8.91 -5.17
C LYS A 117 7.44 -9.43 -4.35
N ASP A 118 8.42 -8.56 -4.14
CA ASP A 118 9.62 -8.84 -3.34
C ASP A 118 9.70 -7.79 -2.24
N PHE A 119 9.53 -8.20 -1.00
CA PHE A 119 9.51 -7.34 0.17
C PHE A 119 10.77 -7.55 0.99
N ALA A 120 11.42 -6.46 1.36
CA ALA A 120 12.57 -6.47 2.26
C ALA A 120 12.58 -5.25 3.17
N PRO A 121 13.17 -5.32 4.39
CA PRO A 121 13.54 -4.14 5.13
C PRO A 121 14.52 -3.28 4.32
N GLY A 122 14.38 -1.96 4.40
CA GLY A 122 15.30 -1.01 3.80
C GLY A 122 16.59 -0.82 4.62
N ALA A 123 17.46 0.06 4.15
CA ALA A 123 18.75 0.31 4.77
C ALA A 123 18.68 1.12 6.08
N THR A 124 17.58 1.83 6.32
CA THR A 124 17.35 2.64 7.53
C THR A 124 16.19 2.09 8.34
N ASP A 125 16.22 2.26 9.65
CA ASP A 125 15.13 1.88 10.53
C ASP A 125 13.82 2.55 10.10
N GLY A 126 12.73 1.78 10.14
CA GLY A 126 11.41 2.22 9.69
C GLY A 126 11.21 2.17 8.17
N SER A 127 12.20 1.70 7.40
CA SER A 127 12.08 1.61 5.96
C SER A 127 11.89 0.18 5.45
N PHE A 128 11.13 0.07 4.34
CA PHE A 128 10.93 -1.15 3.57
C PHE A 128 11.12 -0.86 2.09
N VAL A 129 11.59 -1.84 1.36
CA VAL A 129 11.73 -1.80 -0.10
C VAL A 129 10.84 -2.88 -0.68
N ILE A 130 9.93 -2.49 -1.58
CA ILE A 130 9.06 -3.42 -2.28
C ILE A 130 9.38 -3.31 -3.77
N THR A 131 9.83 -4.42 -4.37
CA THR A 131 10.00 -4.50 -5.81
C THR A 131 8.83 -5.30 -6.40
N TYR A 132 8.01 -4.61 -7.17
CA TYR A 132 6.95 -5.20 -7.96
C TYR A 132 7.48 -5.59 -9.32
N SER A 133 6.99 -6.71 -9.86
CA SER A 133 7.25 -7.10 -11.24
C SER A 133 5.98 -7.48 -11.96
N ILE A 134 5.92 -7.20 -13.26
CA ILE A 134 4.85 -7.62 -14.14
C ILE A 134 5.51 -8.35 -15.32
N LYS A 135 5.11 -9.61 -15.54
CA LYS A 135 5.62 -10.42 -16.65
C LYS A 135 4.52 -10.64 -17.68
N ASN A 136 4.85 -10.47 -18.94
CA ASN A 136 3.99 -10.86 -20.05
C ASN A 136 4.09 -12.37 -20.26
N GLU A 137 3.07 -13.11 -19.88
CA GLU A 137 2.98 -14.57 -20.04
C GLU A 137 2.22 -14.96 -21.32
N GLY A 138 1.71 -13.97 -22.07
CA GLY A 138 1.00 -14.16 -23.33
C GLY A 138 1.91 -14.30 -24.54
N SER A 139 1.29 -14.50 -25.71
CA SER A 139 1.98 -14.63 -27.00
C SER A 139 2.13 -13.31 -27.77
N GLU A 140 1.48 -12.24 -27.33
CA GLU A 140 1.47 -10.94 -27.99
C GLU A 140 2.16 -9.87 -27.15
N PRO A 141 2.81 -8.87 -27.75
CA PRO A 141 3.36 -7.73 -27.03
C PRO A 141 2.26 -6.97 -26.29
N ARG A 142 2.55 -6.53 -25.06
CA ARG A 142 1.63 -5.78 -24.21
C ARG A 142 2.29 -4.55 -23.60
N ARG A 143 1.55 -3.43 -23.55
CA ARG A 143 1.96 -2.29 -22.75
C ARG A 143 1.27 -2.32 -21.40
N VAL A 144 2.01 -2.03 -20.34
CA VAL A 144 1.50 -2.05 -18.97
C VAL A 144 2.34 -1.14 -18.08
N ALA A 145 1.72 -0.55 -17.05
CA ALA A 145 2.43 0.13 -15.97
C ALA A 145 2.12 -0.53 -14.62
N PRO A 146 3.07 -0.52 -13.68
CA PRO A 146 2.83 -0.90 -12.31
C PRO A 146 2.04 0.18 -11.59
N TRP A 147 1.12 -0.21 -10.71
CA TRP A 147 0.25 0.68 -9.96
C TRP A 147 0.05 0.18 -8.54
N GLU A 148 0.58 0.93 -7.57
CA GLU A 148 0.45 0.63 -6.14
C GLU A 148 -0.56 1.55 -5.49
N ILE A 149 -1.48 0.98 -4.70
CA ILE A 149 -2.54 1.69 -4.01
C ILE A 149 -2.42 1.41 -2.51
N SER A 150 -2.21 2.46 -1.71
CA SER A 150 -2.13 2.36 -0.25
C SER A 150 -3.25 3.16 0.39
N ARG A 151 -4.02 2.52 1.26
CA ARG A 151 -5.15 3.15 1.95
C ARG A 151 -4.74 3.64 3.31
N VAL A 152 -4.98 4.92 3.57
CA VAL A 152 -4.77 5.57 4.87
C VAL A 152 -6.11 6.06 5.42
N ALA A 153 -6.18 6.33 6.73
CA ALA A 153 -7.39 6.85 7.33
C ALA A 153 -7.70 8.27 6.81
N ASN A 154 -8.96 8.56 6.55
CA ASN A 154 -9.42 9.92 6.30
C ASN A 154 -9.76 10.61 7.63
N GLY A 155 -8.72 10.84 8.45
CA GLY A 155 -8.78 11.59 9.70
C GLY A 155 -8.24 13.02 9.53
N ASP A 156 -7.70 13.60 10.61
CA ASP A 156 -7.03 14.90 10.54
C ASP A 156 -5.59 14.74 10.07
N GLY A 157 -5.39 14.51 8.78
CA GLY A 157 -4.10 14.26 8.16
C GLY A 157 -3.73 15.26 7.07
N LEU A 158 -2.48 15.19 6.65
CA LEU A 158 -1.93 15.96 5.52
C LEU A 158 -1.40 14.97 4.48
N ILE A 159 -1.75 15.18 3.22
CA ILE A 159 -1.15 14.51 2.07
C ILE A 159 -0.36 15.56 1.32
N PHE A 160 0.87 15.24 0.94
CA PHE A 160 1.70 16.20 0.22
C PHE A 160 2.74 15.51 -0.66
N PHE A 161 3.08 16.18 -1.75
CA PHE A 161 4.06 15.75 -2.74
C PHE A 161 4.59 16.99 -3.49
N GLU A 162 5.69 16.85 -4.20
CA GLU A 162 6.28 17.95 -4.96
C GLU A 162 5.60 18.03 -6.34
N ALA A 163 4.73 18.99 -6.51
CA ALA A 163 4.10 19.43 -7.75
C ALA A 163 3.49 20.82 -7.52
N PRO A 164 3.32 21.66 -8.54
CA PRO A 164 2.50 22.87 -8.43
C PRO A 164 1.04 22.49 -8.18
N ALA A 165 0.37 23.15 -7.22
CA ALA A 165 -1.04 22.83 -6.88
C ALA A 165 -2.00 23.08 -8.06
N ASP A 166 -1.71 24.04 -8.92
CA ASP A 166 -2.49 24.38 -10.12
C ASP A 166 -2.28 23.40 -11.28
N SER A 167 -1.25 22.53 -11.21
CA SER A 167 -1.02 21.46 -12.19
C SER A 167 -1.80 20.17 -11.87
N ILE A 168 -2.44 20.08 -10.69
CA ILE A 168 -3.20 18.90 -10.26
C ILE A 168 -4.57 18.89 -10.97
N TRP A 169 -4.91 17.74 -11.56
CA TRP A 169 -6.14 17.63 -12.36
C TRP A 169 -7.01 16.41 -11.98
N PRO A 170 -8.34 16.46 -12.21
CA PRO A 170 -9.09 17.63 -12.66
C PRO A 170 -9.15 18.72 -11.59
N ALA A 171 -9.08 19.97 -12.01
CA ALA A 171 -9.11 21.12 -11.12
C ALA A 171 -10.44 21.21 -10.34
N GLY A 172 -10.38 21.72 -9.11
CA GLY A 172 -11.55 22.02 -8.29
C GLY A 172 -12.19 20.85 -7.56
N LEU A 173 -11.71 19.61 -7.73
CA LEU A 173 -12.22 18.46 -6.97
C LEU A 173 -11.68 18.40 -5.56
N MET A 174 -10.45 18.80 -5.35
CA MET A 174 -9.76 18.84 -4.06
C MET A 174 -8.96 20.12 -3.95
N THR A 175 -8.88 20.70 -2.74
CA THR A 175 -8.16 21.96 -2.52
C THR A 175 -6.74 21.66 -2.07
N PHE A 176 -5.80 21.82 -2.99
CA PHE A 176 -4.37 21.80 -2.67
C PHE A 176 -3.85 23.22 -2.45
N VAL A 177 -2.87 23.34 -1.56
CA VAL A 177 -2.20 24.61 -1.24
C VAL A 177 -0.71 24.46 -1.43
N ASP A 178 -0.10 25.36 -2.21
CA ASP A 178 1.35 25.41 -2.36
C ASP A 178 2.00 26.01 -1.11
N ALA A 179 2.87 25.25 -0.48
CA ALA A 179 3.68 25.72 0.63
C ALA A 179 4.97 24.92 0.72
N HIS A 180 6.08 25.62 1.02
CA HIS A 180 7.40 25.02 1.28
C HIS A 180 7.94 24.11 0.16
N GLY A 181 7.51 24.36 -1.10
CA GLY A 181 7.93 23.58 -2.26
C GLY A 181 7.21 22.24 -2.41
N ALA A 182 5.98 22.14 -1.94
CA ALA A 182 5.09 21.01 -2.14
C ALA A 182 3.62 21.47 -2.22
N ALA A 183 2.79 20.67 -2.89
CA ALA A 183 1.34 20.77 -2.86
C ALA A 183 0.80 19.98 -1.67
N TRP A 184 -0.05 20.60 -0.88
CA TRP A 184 -0.60 20.05 0.36
C TRP A 184 -2.11 19.96 0.29
N TYR A 185 -2.63 18.80 0.65
CA TYR A 185 -4.05 18.57 0.87
C TYR A 185 -4.28 18.20 2.33
N LYS A 186 -5.13 18.97 3.01
CA LYS A 186 -5.65 18.61 4.32
C LYS A 186 -6.86 17.72 4.13
N THR A 187 -6.83 16.53 4.72
CA THR A 187 -7.91 15.57 4.59
C THR A 187 -9.23 16.13 5.10
N ASP A 188 -10.30 15.90 4.38
CA ASP A 188 -11.64 16.44 4.66
C ASP A 188 -12.73 15.37 4.47
N GLU A 189 -13.94 15.70 4.87
CA GLU A 189 -15.12 14.90 4.59
C GLU A 189 -15.57 15.10 3.15
N ALA A 190 -15.55 14.05 2.36
CA ALA A 190 -15.93 14.08 0.97
C ALA A 190 -17.43 13.77 0.79
N PRO A 191 -18.23 14.66 0.15
CA PRO A 191 -19.64 14.40 -0.15
C PRO A 191 -19.80 13.29 -1.22
N ALA A 192 -18.79 13.10 -2.07
CA ALA A 192 -18.72 12.09 -3.12
C ALA A 192 -17.29 11.59 -3.26
N ASN A 193 -17.12 10.46 -3.96
CA ASN A 193 -15.79 9.98 -4.32
C ASN A 193 -15.08 11.01 -5.22
N ARG A 194 -13.82 11.30 -4.94
CA ARG A 194 -12.99 12.25 -5.68
C ARG A 194 -11.64 11.62 -5.99
N LYS A 195 -11.14 11.83 -7.19
CA LYS A 195 -9.80 11.40 -7.58
C LYS A 195 -9.11 12.53 -8.34
N VAL A 196 -7.89 12.82 -7.97
CA VAL A 196 -7.01 13.76 -8.66
C VAL A 196 -5.72 13.06 -9.07
N ASN A 197 -5.07 13.64 -10.06
CA ASN A 197 -3.84 13.17 -10.68
C ASN A 197 -2.80 14.29 -10.62
N ALA A 198 -1.54 13.92 -10.49
CA ALA A 198 -0.41 14.83 -10.52
C ALA A 198 0.82 14.19 -11.19
N ASP A 199 1.60 15.01 -11.85
CA ASP A 199 2.97 14.75 -12.21
C ASP A 199 3.84 15.20 -11.03
N GLY A 200 4.46 14.26 -10.33
CA GLY A 200 5.19 14.51 -9.08
C GLY A 200 6.69 14.59 -9.30
N SER A 201 7.45 14.23 -8.27
CA SER A 201 8.92 14.15 -8.31
C SER A 201 9.38 12.89 -7.58
N GLY A 202 8.73 11.75 -7.83
CA GLY A 202 9.13 10.43 -7.31
C GLY A 202 8.85 10.22 -5.83
N TRP A 203 7.98 11.00 -5.20
CA TRP A 203 7.59 10.76 -3.80
C TRP A 203 6.18 11.27 -3.47
N LEU A 204 5.56 10.61 -2.51
CA LEU A 204 4.23 10.94 -1.96
C LEU A 204 4.24 10.69 -0.45
N ALA A 205 3.74 11.65 0.34
CA ALA A 205 3.75 11.58 1.79
C ALA A 205 2.37 11.76 2.42
N TYR A 206 2.17 11.08 3.55
CA TYR A 206 1.02 11.21 4.43
C TYR A 206 1.47 11.40 5.87
N CYS A 207 0.93 12.41 6.54
CA CYS A 207 1.21 12.72 7.93
C CYS A 207 -0.09 12.78 8.74
N ALA A 208 -0.21 11.94 9.76
CA ALA A 208 -1.33 11.94 10.72
C ALA A 208 -0.91 11.28 12.04
N ASP A 209 -1.55 11.65 13.13
CA ASP A 209 -1.39 11.04 14.47
C ASP A 209 0.06 10.91 14.96
N GLY A 210 0.94 11.83 14.55
CA GLY A 210 2.36 11.81 14.88
C GLY A 210 3.18 10.79 14.10
N LEU A 211 2.64 10.27 12.99
CA LEU A 211 3.32 9.42 12.02
C LEU A 211 3.49 10.15 10.69
N LEU A 212 4.61 9.92 10.05
CA LEU A 212 4.89 10.31 8.68
C LEU A 212 5.21 9.05 7.86
N LEU A 213 4.35 8.75 6.90
CA LEU A 213 4.59 7.75 5.85
C LEU A 213 5.07 8.48 4.60
N VAL A 214 6.23 8.07 4.08
CA VAL A 214 6.75 8.53 2.80
C VAL A 214 6.92 7.35 1.87
N LYS A 215 6.38 7.46 0.67
CA LYS A 215 6.60 6.52 -0.42
C LYS A 215 7.53 7.18 -1.44
N THR A 216 8.55 6.44 -1.88
CA THR A 216 9.53 6.90 -2.87
C THR A 216 9.55 5.93 -4.05
N PHE A 217 9.61 6.43 -5.25
CA PHE A 217 9.58 5.66 -6.50
C PHE A 217 10.36 6.41 -7.59
N ALA A 218 10.51 5.80 -8.76
CA ALA A 218 11.15 6.48 -9.87
C ALA A 218 10.28 7.65 -10.35
N ASP A 219 10.87 8.83 -10.45
CA ASP A 219 10.27 10.02 -11.03
C ASP A 219 9.98 9.77 -12.52
N LEU A 220 8.77 10.11 -12.97
CA LEU A 220 8.34 9.93 -14.34
C LEU A 220 8.34 11.25 -15.11
N LYS A 221 8.67 11.18 -16.39
CA LYS A 221 8.38 12.30 -17.28
C LYS A 221 6.88 12.32 -17.59
N PRO A 222 6.30 13.50 -17.91
CA PRO A 222 4.84 13.64 -18.16
C PRO A 222 4.26 12.72 -19.23
N ALA A 223 5.10 12.19 -20.14
CA ALA A 223 4.67 11.29 -21.23
C ALA A 223 4.83 9.80 -20.89
N GLU A 224 5.36 9.44 -19.72
CA GLU A 224 5.64 8.04 -19.36
C GLU A 224 4.49 7.32 -18.63
N PRO A 225 3.54 7.99 -17.94
CA PRO A 225 2.37 7.31 -17.40
C PRO A 225 1.50 6.68 -18.50
N ALA A 226 0.68 5.69 -18.13
CA ALA A 226 -0.29 5.11 -19.05
C ALA A 226 -1.34 6.15 -19.47
N PRO A 227 -1.95 6.02 -20.65
CA PRO A 227 -2.91 6.99 -21.16
C PRO A 227 -4.11 7.20 -20.22
N GLY A 228 -4.28 8.44 -19.75
CA GLY A 228 -5.33 8.84 -18.79
C GLY A 228 -4.98 8.61 -17.33
N GLU A 229 -3.77 8.18 -17.04
CA GLU A 229 -3.23 7.94 -15.71
C GLU A 229 -2.14 8.97 -15.36
N ALA A 230 -1.59 8.90 -14.15
CA ALA A 230 -0.55 9.79 -13.66
C ALA A 230 0.44 9.08 -12.76
N GLU A 231 1.61 9.68 -12.53
CA GLU A 231 2.59 9.20 -11.58
C GLU A 231 2.04 9.12 -10.16
N ILE A 232 1.36 10.18 -9.73
CA ILE A 232 0.70 10.28 -8.43
C ILE A 232 -0.81 10.45 -8.63
N GLN A 233 -1.57 9.68 -7.86
CA GLN A 233 -3.02 9.83 -7.80
C GLN A 233 -3.45 9.82 -6.33
N VAL A 234 -4.42 10.67 -5.98
CA VAL A 234 -5.05 10.69 -4.67
C VAL A 234 -6.54 10.49 -4.84
N TYR A 235 -7.06 9.38 -4.30
CA TYR A 235 -8.49 9.10 -4.28
C TYR A 235 -9.03 9.27 -2.86
N VAL A 236 -10.09 10.04 -2.71
CA VAL A 236 -10.80 10.23 -1.44
C VAL A 236 -12.16 9.57 -1.52
N ASN A 237 -12.39 8.56 -0.71
CA ASN A 237 -13.69 7.90 -0.61
C ASN A 237 -14.69 8.83 0.11
N ARG A 238 -15.94 8.81 -0.32
CA ARG A 238 -17.00 9.64 0.29
C ARG A 238 -17.09 9.43 1.80
N GLY A 239 -17.45 10.47 2.53
CA GLY A 239 -17.42 10.51 3.98
C GLY A 239 -15.99 10.61 4.51
N LYS A 240 -15.74 10.04 5.69
CA LYS A 240 -14.43 9.98 6.34
C LYS A 240 -13.92 8.54 6.48
N SER A 241 -14.01 7.70 5.44
CA SER A 241 -13.63 6.30 5.56
C SER A 241 -12.14 6.07 5.32
N TYR A 242 -11.66 6.32 4.10
CA TYR A 242 -10.25 6.16 3.74
C TYR A 242 -9.88 7.06 2.56
N ILE A 243 -8.57 7.20 2.38
CA ILE A 243 -7.95 7.85 1.21
C ILE A 243 -6.97 6.86 0.60
N GLU A 244 -6.88 6.81 -0.73
CA GLU A 244 -5.87 6.07 -1.45
C GLU A 244 -4.72 7.00 -1.83
N LEU A 245 -3.53 6.60 -1.45
CA LEU A 245 -2.26 7.13 -1.90
C LEU A 245 -1.78 6.22 -3.00
N GLU A 246 -1.81 6.69 -4.22
CA GLU A 246 -1.51 5.87 -5.38
C GLU A 246 -0.25 6.37 -6.08
N SER A 247 0.58 5.44 -6.54
CA SER A 247 1.77 5.73 -7.35
C SER A 247 1.86 4.75 -8.51
N GLN A 248 2.30 5.23 -9.65
CA GLN A 248 2.46 4.44 -10.87
C GLN A 248 3.88 4.54 -11.42
N GLY A 249 4.33 3.49 -12.09
CA GLY A 249 5.57 3.51 -12.85
C GLY A 249 5.31 3.69 -14.35
N ALA A 250 6.38 3.67 -15.15
CA ALA A 250 6.34 3.92 -16.57
C ALA A 250 5.52 2.88 -17.36
N TYR A 251 4.75 3.36 -18.35
CA TYR A 251 3.96 2.54 -19.28
C TYR A 251 4.86 1.87 -20.31
N THR A 252 5.26 0.65 -20.02
CA THR A 252 6.32 -0.10 -20.70
C THR A 252 5.75 -1.14 -21.65
N LEU A 253 6.34 -1.28 -22.86
CA LEU A 253 6.05 -2.37 -23.77
C LEU A 253 6.84 -3.61 -23.34
N LEU A 254 6.14 -4.71 -23.15
CA LEU A 254 6.71 -6.02 -22.84
C LEU A 254 6.45 -6.98 -24.00
N GLN A 255 7.51 -7.54 -24.58
CA GLN A 255 7.41 -8.66 -25.51
C GLN A 255 6.96 -9.94 -24.76
N PRO A 256 6.48 -10.97 -25.47
CA PRO A 256 6.21 -12.27 -24.86
C PRO A 256 7.39 -12.78 -24.03
N GLY A 257 7.13 -13.13 -22.76
CA GLY A 257 8.12 -13.58 -21.78
C GLY A 257 8.92 -12.48 -21.10
N GLU A 258 8.86 -11.21 -21.56
CA GLU A 258 9.55 -10.10 -20.90
C GLU A 258 8.85 -9.69 -19.58
N GLN A 259 9.65 -9.09 -18.71
CA GLN A 259 9.24 -8.62 -17.40
C GLN A 259 9.75 -7.22 -17.15
N LEU A 260 8.90 -6.34 -16.63
CA LEU A 260 9.34 -5.09 -15.99
C LEU A 260 9.51 -5.31 -14.47
N SER A 261 10.31 -4.45 -13.86
CA SER A 261 10.43 -4.32 -12.40
C SER A 261 10.33 -2.86 -12.00
N TRP A 262 9.64 -2.59 -10.91
CA TRP A 262 9.45 -1.26 -10.37
C TRP A 262 9.54 -1.29 -8.84
N THR A 263 10.34 -0.41 -8.26
CA THR A 263 10.64 -0.42 -6.84
C THR A 263 10.03 0.78 -6.14
N VAL A 264 9.37 0.52 -5.01
CA VAL A 264 8.82 1.53 -4.11
C VAL A 264 9.49 1.39 -2.75
N GLY A 265 10.06 2.49 -2.28
CA GLY A 265 10.53 2.63 -0.90
C GLY A 265 9.38 3.10 -0.01
N TRP A 266 9.21 2.47 1.14
CA TRP A 266 8.27 2.89 2.18
C TRP A 266 9.06 3.30 3.41
N HIS A 267 8.82 4.49 3.93
CA HIS A 267 9.49 5.02 5.11
C HIS A 267 8.44 5.45 6.12
N LEU A 268 8.44 4.84 7.31
CA LEU A 268 7.56 5.19 8.41
C LEU A 268 8.39 5.72 9.58
N THR A 269 8.10 6.93 10.00
CA THR A 269 8.82 7.58 11.11
C THR A 269 7.85 8.37 12.00
N ALA A 270 8.22 8.53 13.28
CA ALA A 270 7.52 9.44 14.17
C ALA A 270 7.88 10.90 13.83
N VAL A 271 6.90 11.77 13.93
CA VAL A 271 7.05 13.23 13.82
C VAL A 271 6.18 13.89 14.89
N ASP A 272 6.43 15.17 15.18
CA ASP A 272 5.48 15.96 15.96
C ASP A 272 4.13 16.02 15.23
N ALA A 273 3.03 15.96 15.98
CA ALA A 273 1.70 16.01 15.38
C ALA A 273 1.54 17.31 14.60
N ALA A 274 1.49 17.20 13.27
CA ALA A 274 1.38 18.33 12.37
C ALA A 274 -0.04 18.37 11.79
N GLN A 275 -0.68 19.53 11.86
CA GLN A 275 -1.99 19.80 11.29
C GLN A 275 -1.95 20.84 10.16
N GLN A 276 -0.76 21.33 9.84
CA GLN A 276 -0.52 22.37 8.86
C GLN A 276 0.75 22.09 8.05
N PRO A 277 0.84 22.55 6.81
CA PRO A 277 2.06 22.54 6.03
C PRO A 277 3.25 23.10 6.83
N SER A 278 4.39 22.42 6.80
CA SER A 278 5.60 22.90 7.49
C SER A 278 6.88 22.57 6.72
N PRO A 279 7.90 23.45 6.77
CA PRO A 279 9.19 23.19 6.13
C PRO A 279 9.92 22.00 6.77
N GLN A 280 9.68 21.72 8.06
CA GLN A 280 10.29 20.60 8.77
C GLN A 280 9.80 19.25 8.20
N LEU A 281 8.51 19.11 7.86
CA LEU A 281 7.99 17.91 7.21
C LEU A 281 8.62 17.69 5.84
N VAL A 282 8.71 18.74 5.01
CA VAL A 282 9.37 18.64 3.68
C VAL A 282 10.84 18.29 3.83
N GLN A 283 11.56 18.91 4.77
CA GLN A 283 12.96 18.59 5.03
C GLN A 283 13.11 17.13 5.49
N LYS A 284 12.21 16.65 6.35
CA LYS A 284 12.19 15.25 6.78
C LYS A 284 12.00 14.30 5.60
N VAL A 285 11.03 14.57 4.73
CA VAL A 285 10.84 13.79 3.48
C VAL A 285 12.12 13.78 2.66
N ARG A 286 12.67 14.95 2.35
CA ARG A 286 13.90 15.05 1.53
C ARG A 286 15.11 14.32 2.13
N SER A 287 15.17 14.17 3.45
CA SER A 287 16.21 13.38 4.12
C SER A 287 16.06 11.86 3.93
N LEU A 288 14.89 11.41 3.51
CA LEU A 288 14.56 9.99 3.28
C LEU A 288 14.64 9.60 1.80
N LEU A 289 14.72 10.58 0.89
CA LEU A 289 14.84 10.30 -0.54
C LEU A 289 16.18 9.63 -0.87
N PRO A 290 16.23 8.74 -1.86
CA PRO A 290 17.47 8.19 -2.37
C PRO A 290 18.43 9.30 -2.79
N LYS A 291 19.73 9.12 -2.48
CA LYS A 291 20.77 10.07 -2.88
C LYS A 291 21.27 9.76 -4.29
#